data_a7613a370c0313061a31bdf3e8d1c385
#
_entry.id   a7613a370c0313061a31bdf3e8d1c385
#
_cell.length_a   1.000
_cell.length_b   1.000
_cell.length_c   1.000
_cell.angle_alpha   90.00
_cell.angle_beta   90.00
_cell.angle_gamma   90.00
#
_symmetry.space_group_name_H-M   'P 1'
#
loop_
_entity.id
_entity.type
_entity.pdbx_description
1 polymer ?
#
loop_
_entity_poly.entity_id
_entity_poly.type
_entity_poly.pdbx_seq_one_letter_code
_entity_poly.pdbx_strand_id
1 'polypeptide(L)'
;LGDVYKRQDYDYNASSVKGSTVVLSYFSGAVVNTIVISAILLTAGITFSCISGSSFPEFTELLKLYGLVILGSVSAVLILMFVASFFKKNSTYAAFNTLISVAIGFVIGAYIPVSQFSDGVQTFVNLIPGSHIAAMIRNVLVSPCINDISTSLAGADHGMFAAEAEKAFATNLNLFGNEVDFTFMMMYSIGAILLFLVLNLISYKFSSKRKD
;
A
#
# COMPACT_ATOMS: atom_id res chain seq x y z
N LEU A 1 -25.33 15.45 -10.27
CA LEU A 1 -24.39 14.30 -10.19
C LEU A 1 -24.94 13.17 -9.32
N GLY A 2 -25.53 13.44 -8.14
CA GLY A 2 -26.09 12.42 -7.25
C GLY A 2 -27.26 11.61 -7.86
N ASP A 3 -28.06 12.22 -8.71
CA ASP A 3 -29.20 11.54 -9.36
C ASP A 3 -28.75 10.64 -10.53
N VAL A 4 -27.63 10.94 -11.18
CA VAL A 4 -27.08 10.10 -12.25
C VAL A 4 -26.53 8.78 -11.64
N TYR A 5 -25.84 8.84 -10.51
CA TYR A 5 -25.35 7.64 -9.82
C TYR A 5 -26.49 6.76 -9.28
N LYS A 6 -27.58 7.37 -8.78
CA LYS A 6 -28.76 6.60 -8.35
C LYS A 6 -29.43 5.89 -9.51
N ARG A 7 -29.51 6.52 -10.70
CA ARG A 7 -30.07 5.88 -11.89
C ARG A 7 -29.23 4.71 -12.37
N GLN A 8 -27.90 4.81 -12.33
CA GLN A 8 -27.01 3.69 -12.65
C GLN A 8 -27.23 2.48 -11.73
N ASP A 9 -27.40 2.70 -10.43
CA ASP A 9 -27.71 1.62 -9.49
C ASP A 9 -29.06 0.95 -9.79
N TYR A 10 -30.09 1.72 -10.21
CA TYR A 10 -31.38 1.17 -10.64
C TYR A 10 -31.27 0.39 -11.94
N ASP A 11 -30.50 0.87 -12.91
CA ASP A 11 -30.30 0.21 -14.21
C ASP A 11 -29.53 -1.13 -14.02
N TYR A 12 -28.56 -1.17 -13.13
CA TYR A 12 -27.85 -2.42 -12.78
C TYR A 12 -28.77 -3.43 -12.06
N ASN A 13 -29.62 -2.96 -11.15
CA ASN A 13 -30.58 -3.84 -10.45
C ASN A 13 -31.73 -4.32 -11.38
N ALA A 14 -32.04 -3.59 -12.43
CA ALA A 14 -33.01 -3.98 -13.45
C ALA A 14 -32.43 -4.88 -14.55
N SER A 15 -31.08 -4.96 -14.64
CA SER A 15 -30.40 -5.80 -15.62
C SER A 15 -30.22 -7.23 -15.08
N SER A 16 -30.13 -8.22 -16.00
CA SER A 16 -29.83 -9.62 -15.67
C SER A 16 -28.38 -9.88 -15.23
N VAL A 17 -27.60 -8.80 -14.99
CA VAL A 17 -26.18 -8.89 -14.61
C VAL A 17 -26.07 -9.32 -13.14
N LYS A 18 -25.29 -10.37 -12.88
CA LYS A 18 -25.03 -10.81 -11.53
C LYS A 18 -24.33 -9.71 -10.73
N GLY A 19 -24.81 -9.41 -9.54
CA GLY A 19 -24.21 -8.37 -8.69
C GLY A 19 -22.71 -8.56 -8.40
N SER A 20 -22.22 -9.83 -8.41
CA SER A 20 -20.79 -10.12 -8.33
C SER A 20 -19.99 -9.55 -9.50
N THR A 21 -20.58 -9.53 -10.70
CA THR A 21 -19.94 -8.97 -11.91
C THR A 21 -19.81 -7.44 -11.77
N VAL A 22 -20.83 -6.79 -11.22
CA VAL A 22 -20.80 -5.34 -10.97
C VAL A 22 -19.69 -4.99 -9.96
N VAL A 23 -19.61 -5.70 -8.84
CA VAL A 23 -18.58 -5.50 -7.82
C VAL A 23 -17.18 -5.72 -8.39
N LEU A 24 -16.99 -6.79 -9.19
CA LEU A 24 -15.70 -7.07 -9.84
C LEU A 24 -15.31 -5.99 -10.84
N SER A 25 -16.27 -5.41 -11.56
CA SER A 25 -16.05 -4.32 -12.49
C SER A 25 -15.56 -3.06 -11.76
N TYR A 26 -16.22 -2.67 -10.66
CA TYR A 26 -15.75 -1.55 -9.84
C TYR A 26 -14.37 -1.80 -9.22
N PHE A 27 -14.13 -3.01 -8.73
CA PHE A 27 -12.83 -3.41 -8.19
C PHE A 27 -11.73 -3.30 -9.25
N SER A 28 -11.92 -3.90 -10.41
CA SER A 28 -10.91 -3.85 -11.48
C SER A 28 -10.65 -2.43 -11.97
N GLY A 29 -11.68 -1.62 -12.13
CA GLY A 29 -11.55 -0.20 -12.49
C GLY A 29 -10.77 0.59 -11.44
N ALA A 30 -11.05 0.38 -10.16
CA ALA A 30 -10.33 1.04 -9.07
C ALA A 30 -8.85 0.59 -9.02
N VAL A 31 -8.57 -0.70 -9.17
CA VAL A 31 -7.20 -1.23 -9.20
C VAL A 31 -6.40 -0.64 -10.35
N VAL A 32 -6.94 -0.67 -11.57
CA VAL A 32 -6.25 -0.11 -12.76
C VAL A 32 -5.96 1.38 -12.57
N ASN A 33 -6.96 2.15 -12.11
CA ASN A 33 -6.77 3.58 -11.86
C ASN A 33 -5.68 3.84 -10.81
N THR A 34 -5.69 3.09 -9.71
CA THR A 34 -4.67 3.20 -8.65
C THR A 34 -3.28 2.84 -9.16
N ILE A 35 -3.14 1.75 -9.94
CA ILE A 35 -1.86 1.35 -10.55
C ILE A 35 -1.33 2.47 -11.45
N VAL A 36 -2.16 3.01 -12.34
CA VAL A 36 -1.74 4.06 -13.27
C VAL A 36 -1.26 5.30 -12.52
N ILE A 37 -2.03 5.79 -11.55
CA ILE A 37 -1.65 6.98 -10.77
C ILE A 37 -0.37 6.72 -9.98
N SER A 38 -0.27 5.58 -9.30
CA SER A 38 0.91 5.23 -8.49
C SER A 38 2.15 5.03 -9.35
N ALA A 39 2.01 4.44 -10.55
CA ALA A 39 3.12 4.30 -11.49
C ALA A 39 3.62 5.66 -12.01
N ILE A 40 2.72 6.58 -12.32
CA ILE A 40 3.08 7.96 -12.72
C ILE A 40 3.83 8.65 -11.57
N LEU A 41 3.34 8.56 -10.34
CA LEU A 41 3.99 9.17 -9.17
C LEU A 41 5.36 8.55 -8.89
N LEU A 42 5.50 7.23 -9.00
CA LEU A 42 6.78 6.54 -8.85
C LEU A 42 7.77 7.00 -9.93
N THR A 43 7.34 7.05 -11.18
CA THR A 43 8.19 7.52 -12.31
C THR A 43 8.64 8.96 -12.09
N ALA A 44 7.73 9.83 -11.67
CA ALA A 44 8.05 11.22 -11.35
C ALA A 44 9.05 11.32 -10.19
N GLY A 45 8.89 10.52 -9.14
CA GLY A 45 9.80 10.47 -8.00
C GLY A 45 11.21 10.00 -8.40
N ILE A 46 11.32 8.92 -9.18
CA ILE A 46 12.60 8.42 -9.70
C ILE A 46 13.26 9.49 -10.58
N THR A 47 12.51 10.09 -11.50
CA THR A 47 13.03 11.15 -12.39
C THR A 47 13.55 12.34 -11.58
N PHE A 48 12.81 12.77 -10.56
CA PHE A 48 13.23 13.86 -9.67
C PHE A 48 14.52 13.50 -8.92
N SER A 49 14.65 12.28 -8.41
CA SER A 49 15.86 11.81 -7.73
C SER A 49 17.07 11.81 -8.66
N CYS A 50 16.90 11.36 -9.91
CA CYS A 50 17.97 11.38 -10.90
C CYS A 50 18.42 12.81 -11.26
N ILE A 51 17.49 13.75 -11.39
CA ILE A 51 17.80 15.17 -11.61
C ILE A 51 18.56 15.75 -10.41
N SER A 52 18.27 15.27 -9.20
CA SER A 52 18.93 15.69 -7.96
C SER A 52 20.32 15.06 -7.74
N GLY A 53 20.78 14.22 -8.67
CA GLY A 53 22.13 13.64 -8.66
C GLY A 53 22.20 12.18 -8.21
N SER A 54 21.08 11.51 -8.01
CA SER A 54 21.05 10.07 -7.74
C SER A 54 21.28 9.28 -9.03
N SER A 55 21.92 8.10 -8.93
CA SER A 55 22.03 7.17 -10.06
C SER A 55 20.66 6.65 -10.46
N PHE A 56 20.48 6.34 -11.74
CA PHE A 56 19.26 5.73 -12.23
C PHE A 56 19.16 4.28 -11.71
N PRO A 57 18.00 3.84 -11.18
CA PRO A 57 17.83 2.47 -10.69
C PRO A 57 18.09 1.45 -11.80
N GLU A 58 18.67 0.31 -11.45
CA GLU A 58 18.84 -0.79 -12.39
C GLU A 58 17.50 -1.34 -12.88
N PHE A 59 17.51 -1.99 -14.04
CA PHE A 59 16.29 -2.58 -14.61
C PHE A 59 15.60 -3.57 -13.66
N THR A 60 16.37 -4.34 -12.89
CA THR A 60 15.86 -5.27 -11.89
C THR A 60 15.18 -4.57 -10.72
N GLU A 61 15.69 -3.43 -10.31
CA GLU A 61 15.09 -2.59 -9.26
C GLU A 61 13.80 -1.94 -9.75
N LEU A 62 13.79 -1.43 -10.97
CA LEU A 62 12.57 -0.91 -11.60
C LEU A 62 11.47 -1.97 -11.66
N LEU A 63 11.81 -3.19 -12.07
CA LEU A 63 10.84 -4.28 -12.11
C LEU A 63 10.26 -4.60 -10.73
N LYS A 64 11.11 -4.63 -9.68
CA LYS A 64 10.67 -4.78 -8.28
C LYS A 64 9.75 -3.64 -7.86
N LEU A 65 10.12 -2.38 -8.13
CA LEU A 65 9.33 -1.21 -7.76
C LEU A 65 7.93 -1.21 -8.39
N TYR A 66 7.84 -1.45 -9.69
CA TYR A 66 6.54 -1.53 -10.36
C TYR A 66 5.73 -2.75 -9.90
N GLY A 67 6.39 -3.87 -9.61
CA GLY A 67 5.74 -5.03 -8.98
C GLY A 67 5.15 -4.69 -7.61
N LEU A 68 5.88 -3.95 -6.78
CA LEU A 68 5.40 -3.47 -5.48
C LEU A 68 4.25 -2.45 -5.61
N VAL A 69 4.27 -1.60 -6.63
CA VAL A 69 3.15 -0.69 -6.93
C VAL A 69 1.88 -1.48 -7.26
N ILE A 70 1.98 -2.53 -8.07
CA ILE A 70 0.83 -3.39 -8.39
C ILE A 70 0.32 -4.08 -7.11
N LEU A 71 1.22 -4.69 -6.33
CA LEU A 71 0.87 -5.37 -5.08
C LEU A 71 0.20 -4.41 -4.09
N GLY A 72 0.77 -3.22 -3.93
CA GLY A 72 0.25 -2.16 -3.06
C GLY A 72 -1.12 -1.65 -3.49
N SER A 73 -1.29 -1.44 -4.79
CA SER A 73 -2.57 -0.98 -5.35
C SER A 73 -3.69 -1.99 -5.11
N VAL A 74 -3.43 -3.27 -5.37
CA VAL A 74 -4.40 -4.35 -5.12
C VAL A 74 -4.73 -4.43 -3.63
N SER A 75 -3.73 -4.42 -2.76
CA SER A 75 -3.91 -4.48 -1.31
C SER A 75 -4.74 -3.30 -0.79
N ALA A 76 -4.40 -2.07 -1.18
CA ALA A 76 -5.08 -0.85 -0.75
C ALA A 76 -6.56 -0.84 -1.19
N VAL A 77 -6.84 -1.18 -2.46
CA VAL A 77 -8.21 -1.23 -2.98
C VAL A 77 -9.04 -2.28 -2.25
N LEU A 78 -8.51 -3.48 -1.98
CA LEU A 78 -9.22 -4.52 -1.24
C LEU A 78 -9.55 -4.09 0.19
N ILE A 79 -8.61 -3.45 0.89
CA ILE A 79 -8.82 -2.95 2.25
C ILE A 79 -9.89 -1.86 2.25
N LEU A 80 -9.77 -0.85 1.38
CA LEU A 80 -10.72 0.25 1.31
C LEU A 80 -12.11 -0.22 0.87
N MET A 81 -12.21 -1.19 -0.02
CA MET A 81 -13.48 -1.78 -0.45
C MET A 81 -14.15 -2.54 0.70
N PHE A 82 -13.37 -3.29 1.50
CA PHE A 82 -13.88 -3.95 2.68
C PHE A 82 -14.38 -2.93 3.70
N VAL A 83 -13.60 -1.88 3.98
CA VAL A 83 -14.01 -0.80 4.88
C VAL A 83 -15.26 -0.09 4.37
N ALA A 84 -15.34 0.19 3.06
CA ALA A 84 -16.51 0.82 2.43
C ALA A 84 -17.80 0.02 2.67
N SER A 85 -17.72 -1.31 2.77
CA SER A 85 -18.88 -2.17 2.98
C SER A 85 -19.62 -1.93 4.31
N PHE A 86 -18.98 -1.30 5.29
CA PHE A 86 -19.60 -0.94 6.57
C PHE A 86 -20.43 0.34 6.52
N PHE A 87 -20.23 1.16 5.48
CA PHE A 87 -20.93 2.45 5.37
C PHE A 87 -22.20 2.33 4.54
N LYS A 88 -23.32 2.83 5.09
CA LYS A 88 -24.62 2.86 4.39
C LYS A 88 -24.80 4.08 3.49
N LYS A 89 -24.06 5.16 3.76
CA LYS A 89 -24.18 6.43 3.05
C LYS A 89 -22.85 6.81 2.41
N ASN A 90 -22.86 7.11 1.12
CA ASN A 90 -21.65 7.54 0.39
C ASN A 90 -21.00 8.80 0.98
N SER A 91 -21.82 9.75 1.49
CA SER A 91 -21.28 10.98 2.11
C SER A 91 -20.49 10.68 3.39
N THR A 92 -20.94 9.73 4.20
CA THR A 92 -20.22 9.31 5.42
C THR A 92 -18.93 8.59 5.08
N TYR A 93 -18.96 7.70 4.06
CA TYR A 93 -17.74 7.05 3.56
C TYR A 93 -16.74 8.07 3.00
N ALA A 94 -17.20 9.04 2.22
CA ALA A 94 -16.34 10.08 1.64
C ALA A 94 -15.64 10.90 2.73
N ALA A 95 -16.36 11.33 3.77
CA ALA A 95 -15.79 12.04 4.90
C ALA A 95 -14.76 11.18 5.66
N PHE A 96 -15.07 9.91 5.93
CA PHE A 96 -14.17 8.95 6.55
C PHE A 96 -12.91 8.73 5.69
N ASN A 97 -13.07 8.53 4.38
CA ASN A 97 -11.96 8.32 3.46
C ASN A 97 -11.01 9.54 3.40
N THR A 98 -11.56 10.76 3.44
CA THR A 98 -10.75 11.98 3.52
C THR A 98 -9.90 12.01 4.79
N LEU A 99 -10.49 11.67 5.93
CA LEU A 99 -9.77 11.61 7.21
C LEU A 99 -8.67 10.54 7.21
N ILE A 100 -8.99 9.34 6.73
CA ILE A 100 -8.03 8.24 6.60
C ILE A 100 -6.89 8.59 5.65
N SER A 101 -7.18 9.27 4.53
CA SER A 101 -6.15 9.65 3.55
C SER A 101 -5.07 10.55 4.15
N VAL A 102 -5.44 11.43 5.09
CA VAL A 102 -4.46 12.25 5.82
C VAL A 102 -3.71 11.42 6.86
N ALA A 103 -4.42 10.58 7.61
CA ALA A 103 -3.83 9.78 8.68
C ALA A 103 -2.89 8.67 8.16
N ILE A 104 -3.21 8.07 7.02
CA ILE A 104 -2.48 6.93 6.48
C ILE A 104 -1.01 7.24 6.20
N GLY A 105 -0.69 8.47 5.81
CA GLY A 105 0.68 8.92 5.58
C GLY A 105 1.57 8.85 6.82
N PHE A 106 1.00 9.10 8.00
CA PHE A 106 1.70 8.89 9.27
C PHE A 106 1.80 7.40 9.60
N VAL A 107 0.71 6.68 9.41
CA VAL A 107 0.60 5.25 9.76
C VAL A 107 1.55 4.38 8.94
N ILE A 108 1.68 4.60 7.63
CA ILE A 108 2.61 3.84 6.78
C ILE A 108 4.06 4.36 6.83
N GLY A 109 4.32 5.38 7.65
CA GLY A 109 5.65 5.94 7.79
C GLY A 109 6.11 6.79 6.59
N ALA A 110 5.18 7.36 5.81
CA ALA A 110 5.53 8.22 4.69
C ALA A 110 6.03 9.61 5.13
N TYR A 111 5.45 10.17 6.20
CA TYR A 111 5.84 11.48 6.74
C TYR A 111 6.90 11.37 7.82
N ILE A 112 6.82 10.36 8.67
CA ILE A 112 7.77 10.10 9.76
C ILE A 112 8.15 8.63 9.68
N PRO A 113 9.45 8.28 9.60
CA PRO A 113 9.88 6.89 9.59
C PRO A 113 9.32 6.11 10.79
N VAL A 114 8.82 4.91 10.55
CA VAL A 114 8.18 4.08 11.58
C VAL A 114 9.13 3.79 12.74
N SER A 115 10.44 3.74 12.46
CA SER A 115 11.50 3.55 13.45
C SER A 115 11.57 4.62 14.55
N GLN A 116 10.97 5.79 14.32
CA GLN A 116 10.93 6.87 15.31
C GLN A 116 9.77 6.77 16.30
N PHE A 117 8.85 5.83 16.08
CA PHE A 117 7.74 5.59 17.01
C PHE A 117 8.18 4.66 18.15
N SER A 118 7.43 4.69 19.27
CA SER A 118 7.61 3.71 20.34
C SER A 118 7.26 2.30 19.88
N ASP A 119 7.85 1.27 20.48
CA ASP A 119 7.72 -0.14 20.06
C ASP A 119 6.26 -0.60 19.93
N GLY A 120 5.38 -0.16 20.83
CA GLY A 120 3.96 -0.48 20.76
C GLY A 120 3.27 0.14 19.53
N VAL A 121 3.62 1.39 19.19
CA VAL A 121 3.10 2.08 18.01
C VAL A 121 3.67 1.44 16.73
N GLN A 122 4.97 1.11 16.73
CA GLN A 122 5.60 0.40 15.60
C GLN A 122 4.87 -0.91 15.32
N THR A 123 4.62 -1.73 16.35
CA THR A 123 3.90 -3.00 16.19
C THR A 123 2.50 -2.78 15.61
N PHE A 124 1.74 -1.80 16.11
CA PHE A 124 0.40 -1.50 15.60
C PHE A 124 0.43 -1.05 14.13
N VAL A 125 1.32 -0.14 13.79
CA VAL A 125 1.51 0.38 12.43
C VAL A 125 1.93 -0.74 11.47
N ASN A 126 2.81 -1.62 11.92
CA ASN A 126 3.33 -2.73 11.12
C ASN A 126 2.34 -3.89 10.96
N LEU A 127 1.19 -3.89 11.62
CA LEU A 127 0.08 -4.78 11.30
C LEU A 127 -0.66 -4.36 10.01
N ILE A 128 -0.43 -3.13 9.54
CA ILE A 128 -1.09 -2.63 8.33
C ILE A 128 -0.24 -3.00 7.11
N PRO A 129 -0.81 -3.71 6.11
CA PRO A 129 -0.03 -4.17 4.94
C PRO A 129 0.64 -3.04 4.15
N GLY A 130 0.06 -1.83 4.18
CA GLY A 130 0.64 -0.65 3.55
C GLY A 130 2.03 -0.28 4.10
N SER A 131 2.30 -0.51 5.38
CA SER A 131 3.60 -0.27 6.00
C SER A 131 4.68 -1.19 5.43
N HIS A 132 4.35 -2.46 5.21
CA HIS A 132 5.27 -3.43 4.59
C HIS A 132 5.62 -3.04 3.15
N ILE A 133 4.62 -2.62 2.37
CA ILE A 133 4.84 -2.19 0.99
C ILE A 133 5.69 -0.92 0.94
N ALA A 134 5.42 0.04 1.82
CA ALA A 134 6.22 1.26 1.92
C ALA A 134 7.67 0.98 2.34
N ALA A 135 7.89 0.05 3.27
CA ALA A 135 9.23 -0.38 3.68
C ALA A 135 9.95 -1.10 2.53
N MET A 136 9.29 -2.01 1.81
CA MET A 136 9.87 -2.70 0.66
C MET A 136 10.28 -1.73 -0.46
N ILE A 137 9.45 -0.71 -0.76
CA ILE A 137 9.79 0.33 -1.74
C ILE A 137 11.02 1.12 -1.27
N ARG A 138 11.06 1.51 0.01
CA ARG A 138 12.24 2.18 0.59
C ARG A 138 13.48 1.30 0.55
N ASN A 139 13.35 0.02 0.88
CA ASN A 139 14.45 -0.93 0.80
C ASN A 139 15.03 -0.97 -0.61
N VAL A 140 14.22 -1.13 -1.65
CA VAL A 140 14.70 -1.16 -3.05
C VAL A 140 15.33 0.16 -3.49
N LEU A 141 14.80 1.31 -3.05
CA LEU A 141 15.32 2.61 -3.47
C LEU A 141 16.57 3.07 -2.70
N VAL A 142 16.66 2.72 -1.41
CA VAL A 142 17.67 3.30 -0.52
C VAL A 142 18.83 2.36 -0.25
N SER A 143 18.62 1.03 -0.23
CA SER A 143 19.68 0.07 0.06
C SER A 143 20.86 0.12 -0.89
N PRO A 144 20.72 0.34 -2.21
CA PRO A 144 21.88 0.52 -3.09
C PRO A 144 22.75 1.70 -2.66
N CYS A 145 22.15 2.84 -2.36
CA CYS A 145 22.89 4.03 -1.92
C CYS A 145 23.59 3.81 -0.57
N ILE A 146 22.94 3.12 0.36
CA ILE A 146 23.55 2.76 1.65
C ILE A 146 24.77 1.87 1.44
N ASN A 147 24.66 0.88 0.56
CA ASN A 147 25.76 -0.05 0.25
C ASN A 147 26.95 0.66 -0.42
N ASP A 148 26.68 1.58 -1.35
CA ASP A 148 27.71 2.35 -2.03
C ASP A 148 28.50 3.24 -1.05
N ILE A 149 27.82 3.89 -0.12
CA ILE A 149 28.45 4.70 0.92
C ILE A 149 29.22 3.81 1.89
N SER A 150 28.63 2.70 2.34
CA SER A 150 29.28 1.77 3.25
C SER A 150 30.55 1.15 2.65
N THR A 151 30.52 0.79 1.36
CA THR A 151 31.72 0.32 0.63
C THR A 151 32.78 1.41 0.50
N SER A 152 32.39 2.66 0.29
CA SER A 152 33.30 3.81 0.22
C SER A 152 34.00 4.08 1.55
N LEU A 153 33.36 3.76 2.68
CA LEU A 153 33.95 3.86 4.01
C LEU A 153 35.00 2.75 4.31
N ALA A 154 35.13 1.75 3.40
CA ALA A 154 36.13 0.68 3.46
C ALA A 154 36.21 -0.05 4.81
N GLY A 155 35.08 -0.16 5.51
CA GLY A 155 34.97 -0.82 6.83
C GLY A 155 35.51 0.01 8.00
N ALA A 156 35.87 1.27 7.79
CA ALA A 156 36.35 2.16 8.86
C ALA A 156 35.32 2.41 9.96
N ASP A 157 34.04 2.28 9.61
CA ASP A 157 32.88 2.47 10.50
C ASP A 157 32.35 1.17 11.11
N HIS A 158 32.99 0.03 10.84
CA HIS A 158 32.55 -1.32 11.26
C HIS A 158 31.06 -1.63 10.90
N GLY A 159 30.52 -1.03 9.83
CA GLY A 159 29.14 -1.23 9.38
C GLY A 159 28.10 -0.43 10.17
N MET A 160 28.51 0.45 11.08
CA MET A 160 27.59 1.26 11.91
C MET A 160 26.73 2.18 11.05
N PHE A 161 27.30 2.78 9.99
CA PHE A 161 26.57 3.68 9.08
C PHE A 161 25.41 2.94 8.39
N ALA A 162 25.66 1.75 7.86
CA ALA A 162 24.62 0.97 7.18
C ALA A 162 23.48 0.62 8.14
N ALA A 163 23.79 0.13 9.34
CA ALA A 163 22.79 -0.22 10.34
C ALA A 163 21.96 0.98 10.82
N GLU A 164 22.61 2.13 11.05
CA GLU A 164 21.89 3.36 11.45
C GLU A 164 21.05 3.94 10.31
N ALA A 165 21.56 3.91 9.08
CA ALA A 165 20.82 4.38 7.91
C ALA A 165 19.59 3.50 7.62
N GLU A 166 19.73 2.18 7.64
CA GLU A 166 18.60 1.25 7.47
C GLU A 166 17.52 1.47 8.53
N LYS A 167 17.92 1.68 9.77
CA LYS A 167 17.02 2.01 10.86
C LYS A 167 16.38 3.38 10.68
N ALA A 168 17.14 4.40 10.28
CA ALA A 168 16.65 5.76 10.09
C ALA A 168 15.61 5.83 8.95
N PHE A 169 15.84 5.12 7.86
CA PHE A 169 14.91 5.06 6.73
C PHE A 169 13.79 4.01 6.90
N ALA A 170 13.83 3.19 7.97
CA ALA A 170 12.90 2.09 8.20
C ALA A 170 12.76 1.19 6.94
N THR A 171 13.88 0.74 6.39
CA THR A 171 13.94 -0.19 5.26
C THR A 171 13.52 -1.60 5.68
N ASN A 172 13.73 -1.94 6.95
CA ASN A 172 13.21 -3.13 7.62
C ASN A 172 12.20 -2.69 8.70
N LEU A 173 11.23 -3.54 9.00
CA LEU A 173 10.20 -3.28 9.99
C LEU A 173 10.42 -4.16 11.23
N ASN A 174 9.95 -3.67 12.38
CA ASN A 174 9.93 -4.45 13.62
C ASN A 174 8.51 -4.91 13.93
N LEU A 175 8.31 -6.22 14.06
CA LEU A 175 7.06 -6.83 14.50
C LEU A 175 7.32 -7.59 15.80
N PHE A 176 6.64 -7.20 16.88
CA PHE A 176 6.77 -7.82 18.21
C PHE A 176 8.24 -7.94 18.69
N GLY A 177 9.08 -6.93 18.38
CA GLY A 177 10.49 -6.91 18.77
C GLY A 177 11.43 -7.69 17.85
N ASN A 178 10.93 -8.30 16.77
CA ASN A 178 11.75 -8.99 15.77
C ASN A 178 11.78 -8.17 14.48
N GLU A 179 12.98 -8.03 13.90
CA GLU A 179 13.12 -7.46 12.57
C GLU A 179 12.57 -8.45 11.54
N VAL A 180 11.81 -7.91 10.59
CA VAL A 180 11.24 -8.69 9.49
C VAL A 180 11.93 -8.31 8.19
N ASP A 181 12.36 -9.33 7.46
CA ASP A 181 13.05 -9.19 6.19
C ASP A 181 12.09 -8.94 5.01
N PHE A 182 12.65 -8.62 3.86
CA PHE A 182 11.91 -8.36 2.63
C PHE A 182 10.98 -9.53 2.24
N THR A 183 11.44 -10.77 2.42
CA THR A 183 10.66 -11.98 2.08
C THR A 183 9.41 -12.09 2.96
N PHE A 184 9.56 -11.87 4.27
CA PHE A 184 8.44 -11.87 5.19
C PHE A 184 7.44 -10.76 4.84
N MET A 185 7.91 -9.53 4.57
CA MET A 185 7.05 -8.41 4.18
C MET A 185 6.24 -8.72 2.92
N MET A 186 6.86 -9.39 1.94
CA MET A 186 6.20 -9.83 0.71
C MET A 186 5.11 -10.87 1.01
N MET A 187 5.45 -11.92 1.78
CA MET A 187 4.50 -12.97 2.16
C MET A 187 3.32 -12.41 2.97
N TYR A 188 3.61 -11.50 3.90
CA TYR A 188 2.57 -10.82 4.70
C TYR A 188 1.62 -10.02 3.81
N SER A 189 2.15 -9.26 2.86
CA SER A 189 1.34 -8.45 1.94
C SER A 189 0.46 -9.32 1.04
N ILE A 190 0.98 -10.43 0.53
CA ILE A 190 0.21 -11.41 -0.25
C ILE A 190 -0.88 -12.07 0.62
N GLY A 191 -0.52 -12.49 1.84
CA GLY A 191 -1.47 -13.05 2.80
C GLY A 191 -2.61 -12.08 3.13
N ALA A 192 -2.30 -10.80 3.31
CA ALA A 192 -3.29 -9.76 3.53
C ALA A 192 -4.22 -9.58 2.32
N ILE A 193 -3.70 -9.61 1.10
CA ILE A 193 -4.51 -9.55 -0.12
C ILE A 193 -5.51 -10.71 -0.15
N LEU A 194 -5.06 -11.94 0.11
CA LEU A 194 -5.93 -13.12 0.15
C LEU A 194 -6.99 -13.01 1.24
N LEU A 195 -6.60 -12.56 2.43
CA LEU A 195 -7.51 -12.34 3.55
C LEU A 195 -8.61 -11.32 3.20
N PHE A 196 -8.22 -10.14 2.72
CA PHE A 196 -9.19 -9.09 2.38
C PHE A 196 -10.04 -9.45 1.15
N LEU A 197 -9.53 -10.24 0.22
CA LEU A 197 -10.32 -10.79 -0.88
C LEU A 197 -11.44 -11.70 -0.33
N VAL A 198 -11.11 -12.63 0.56
CA VAL A 198 -12.10 -13.51 1.21
C VAL A 198 -13.11 -12.70 2.02
N LEU A 199 -12.65 -11.72 2.80
CA LEU A 199 -13.53 -10.86 3.60
C LEU A 199 -14.50 -10.06 2.72
N ASN A 200 -14.05 -9.53 1.59
CA ASN A 200 -14.92 -8.84 0.62
C ASN A 200 -15.97 -9.78 0.03
N LEU A 201 -15.60 -11.01 -0.34
CA LEU A 201 -16.55 -12.00 -0.85
C LEU A 201 -17.61 -12.37 0.19
N ILE A 202 -17.22 -12.53 1.45
CA ILE A 202 -18.13 -12.80 2.56
C ILE A 202 -19.07 -11.61 2.80
N SER A 203 -18.51 -10.40 2.88
CA SER A 203 -19.29 -9.18 3.07
C SER A 203 -20.35 -8.99 1.99
N TYR A 204 -19.96 -9.22 0.73
CA TYR A 204 -20.90 -9.16 -0.40
C TYR A 204 -22.04 -10.17 -0.27
N LYS A 205 -21.76 -11.43 0.11
CA LYS A 205 -22.76 -12.48 0.29
C LYS A 205 -23.77 -12.15 1.38
N PHE A 206 -23.32 -11.51 2.48
CA PHE A 206 -24.21 -11.06 3.55
C PHE A 206 -25.04 -9.84 3.16
N SER A 207 -24.48 -8.92 2.38
CA SER A 207 -25.20 -7.73 1.88
C SER A 207 -26.29 -8.10 0.89
N SER A 208 -26.07 -9.09 0.03
CA SER A 208 -27.06 -9.58 -0.93
C SER A 208 -28.27 -10.24 -0.28
N LYS A 209 -28.06 -11.04 0.79
CA LYS A 209 -29.15 -11.71 1.53
C LYS A 209 -30.06 -10.76 2.35
N ARG A 210 -29.67 -9.51 2.52
CA ARG A 210 -30.43 -8.52 3.30
C ARG A 210 -31.40 -7.71 2.44
N LYS A 211 -31.38 -7.93 1.13
CA LYS A 211 -32.26 -7.25 0.14
C LYS A 211 -33.41 -8.15 -0.32
N ASP A 212 -33.41 -9.45 0.02
CA ASP A 212 -34.52 -10.38 -0.10
C ASP A 212 -35.32 -10.42 1.22
#